data_1a86a132d1e225b7220d4495809d659f
#
_entry.id   1a86a132d1e225b7220d4495809d659f
#
_cell.length_a   1.000
_cell.length_b   1.000
_cell.length_c   1.000
_cell.angle_alpha   90.00
_cell.angle_beta   90.00
_cell.angle_gamma   90.00
#
_symmetry.space_group_name_H-M   'P 1'
#
loop_
_entity.id
_entity.type
_entity.pdbx_description
1 polymer ?
#
loop_
_entity_poly.entity_id
_entity_poly.type
_entity_poly.pdbx_seq_one_letter_code
_entity_poly.pdbx_strand_id
1 'polypeptide(L)'
;MELVLPDVRFDLATDRGVFAADRVDPGTKLLLLDGPAPVPGDRVLADVGCGYGPIACTLAARNPGAAVWAVDVNGRARDLCRANAERAGLGNVTVADPASIPAGLVVDRIWSNPPIRVGKAELHGLLRIWLARLAPEGSAHLVVQKHLGADSLHRWLEDEGWAVARRASRKAYRLLDVSRPTAASAGS
;
A
#
# COMPACT_ATOMS: atom_id res chain seq x y z
N MET A 1 0.26 10.58 17.15
CA MET A 1 -0.90 10.68 16.23
C MET A 1 -1.75 9.44 16.36
N GLU A 2 -3.03 9.60 16.59
CA GLU A 2 -3.92 8.47 16.80
C GLU A 2 -4.54 7.98 15.48
N LEU A 3 -4.38 6.70 15.18
CA LEU A 3 -5.11 5.97 14.15
C LEU A 3 -6.14 5.07 14.84
N VAL A 4 -7.43 5.37 14.63
CA VAL A 4 -8.55 4.58 15.15
C VAL A 4 -9.31 3.97 13.99
N LEU A 5 -9.36 2.65 13.97
CA LEU A 5 -10.15 1.80 13.08
C LEU A 5 -11.09 0.93 13.95
N PRO A 6 -12.12 0.31 13.38
CA PRO A 6 -13.07 -0.51 14.15
C PRO A 6 -12.43 -1.67 14.91
N ASP A 7 -11.32 -2.19 14.40
CA ASP A 7 -10.66 -3.41 14.86
C ASP A 7 -9.28 -3.17 15.49
N VAL A 8 -8.64 -2.02 15.23
CA VAL A 8 -7.31 -1.69 15.78
C VAL A 8 -7.20 -0.21 16.12
N ARG A 9 -6.32 0.08 17.09
CA ARG A 9 -6.00 1.45 17.51
C ARG A 9 -4.50 1.58 17.74
N PHE A 10 -3.90 2.61 17.15
CA PHE A 10 -2.48 2.90 17.31
C PHE A 10 -2.24 4.36 17.68
N ASP A 11 -1.26 4.59 18.55
CA ASP A 11 -0.65 5.90 18.74
C ASP A 11 0.68 5.93 18.00
N LEU A 12 0.69 6.55 16.81
CA LEU A 12 1.81 6.58 15.89
C LEU A 12 2.62 7.87 16.04
N ALA A 13 3.93 7.76 16.19
CA ALA A 13 4.83 8.90 16.06
C ALA A 13 4.88 9.37 14.62
N THR A 14 4.91 10.68 14.44
CA THR A 14 5.11 11.34 13.14
C THR A 14 6.09 12.49 13.30
N ASP A 15 6.55 13.05 12.20
CA ASP A 15 7.45 14.19 12.23
C ASP A 15 7.29 15.09 10.99
N ARG A 16 7.77 16.34 11.11
CA ARG A 16 7.88 17.26 9.98
C ARG A 16 8.82 16.66 8.92
N GLY A 17 8.41 16.71 7.66
CA GLY A 17 9.17 16.10 6.55
C GLY A 17 8.71 14.69 6.16
N VAL A 18 7.74 14.13 6.89
CA VAL A 18 7.03 12.90 6.49
C VAL A 18 5.60 13.26 6.08
N PHE A 19 5.09 12.59 5.06
CA PHE A 19 3.73 12.82 4.55
C PHE A 19 2.68 12.69 5.67
N ALA A 20 1.74 13.65 5.73
CA ALA A 20 0.64 13.68 6.69
C ALA A 20 1.08 13.75 8.18
N ALA A 21 2.02 14.65 8.51
CA ALA A 21 2.55 14.80 9.87
C ALA A 21 1.49 15.17 10.94
N ASP A 22 0.42 15.90 10.58
CA ASP A 22 -0.54 16.45 11.54
C ASP A 22 -1.81 15.61 11.72
N ARG A 23 -2.10 14.70 10.80
CA ARG A 23 -3.25 13.79 10.85
C ARG A 23 -3.03 12.61 9.92
N VAL A 24 -3.67 11.47 10.23
CA VAL A 24 -3.69 10.33 9.28
C VAL A 24 -4.32 10.80 7.97
N ASP A 25 -3.61 10.55 6.87
CA ASP A 25 -4.10 10.93 5.53
C ASP A 25 -5.49 10.32 5.27
N PRO A 26 -6.45 11.14 4.79
CA PRO A 26 -7.81 10.65 4.55
C PRO A 26 -7.89 9.53 3.50
N GLY A 27 -6.98 9.49 2.53
CA GLY A 27 -6.87 8.41 1.55
C GLY A 27 -6.40 7.12 2.23
N THR A 28 -5.35 7.20 3.04
CA THR A 28 -4.87 6.08 3.86
C THR A 28 -5.97 5.54 4.75
N LYS A 29 -6.70 6.41 5.46
CA LYS A 29 -7.83 5.99 6.31
C LYS A 29 -8.94 5.33 5.50
N LEU A 30 -9.25 5.86 4.31
CA LEU A 30 -10.23 5.25 3.40
C LEU A 30 -9.78 3.86 2.94
N LEU A 31 -8.52 3.70 2.56
CA LEU A 31 -7.96 2.42 2.15
C LEU A 31 -8.07 1.36 3.26
N LEU A 32 -7.82 1.74 4.51
CA LEU A 32 -7.87 0.85 5.66
C LEU A 32 -9.29 0.50 6.12
N LEU A 33 -10.28 1.36 5.83
CA LEU A 33 -11.69 1.16 6.18
C LEU A 33 -12.50 0.46 5.08
N ASP A 34 -12.34 0.90 3.83
CA ASP A 34 -13.16 0.46 2.69
C ASP A 34 -12.40 -0.46 1.73
N GLY A 35 -11.07 -0.54 1.86
CA GLY A 35 -10.22 -1.50 1.13
C GLY A 35 -10.35 -2.92 1.69
N PRO A 36 -9.85 -3.93 0.96
CA PRO A 36 -9.85 -5.29 1.47
C PRO A 36 -8.91 -5.43 2.66
N ALA A 37 -9.31 -6.26 3.60
CA ALA A 37 -8.42 -6.74 4.65
C ALA A 37 -7.51 -7.86 4.11
N PRO A 38 -6.34 -8.11 4.73
CA PRO A 38 -5.57 -9.32 4.48
C PRO A 38 -6.42 -10.57 4.72
N VAL A 39 -6.19 -11.61 3.94
CA VAL A 39 -6.88 -12.89 4.15
C VAL A 39 -5.98 -13.90 4.87
N PRO A 40 -6.52 -14.88 5.59
CA PRO A 40 -5.72 -15.82 6.40
C PRO A 40 -4.65 -16.61 5.63
N GLY A 41 -4.79 -16.76 4.31
CA GLY A 41 -3.83 -17.46 3.46
C GLY A 41 -2.67 -16.59 2.97
N ASP A 42 -2.73 -15.27 3.15
CA ASP A 42 -1.66 -14.37 2.75
C ASP A 42 -0.45 -14.56 3.67
N ARG A 43 0.74 -14.73 3.08
CA ARG A 43 2.01 -14.94 3.80
C ARG A 43 2.92 -13.74 3.73
N VAL A 44 2.90 -13.00 2.61
CA VAL A 44 3.77 -11.86 2.37
C VAL A 44 2.92 -10.68 1.88
N LEU A 45 2.91 -9.63 2.67
CA LEU A 45 2.18 -8.39 2.39
C LEU A 45 3.18 -7.26 2.17
N ALA A 46 2.83 -6.26 1.37
CA ALA A 46 3.66 -5.07 1.19
C ALA A 46 2.86 -3.78 1.35
N ASP A 47 3.43 -2.82 2.08
CA ASP A 47 3.03 -1.41 2.14
C ASP A 47 4.05 -0.59 1.36
N VAL A 48 3.70 -0.14 0.18
CA VAL A 48 4.59 0.57 -0.74
C VAL A 48 4.38 2.08 -0.63
N GLY A 49 5.43 2.78 -0.19
CA GLY A 49 5.34 4.16 0.26
C GLY A 49 4.78 4.24 1.68
N CYS A 50 5.39 3.50 2.60
CA CYS A 50 4.82 3.25 3.92
C CYS A 50 4.74 4.50 4.82
N GLY A 51 5.51 5.55 4.52
CA GLY A 51 5.58 6.71 5.39
C GLY A 51 5.96 6.33 6.82
N TYR A 52 5.22 6.84 7.80
CA TYR A 52 5.40 6.48 9.22
C TYR A 52 4.69 5.18 9.64
N GLY A 53 4.14 4.40 8.70
CA GLY A 53 3.69 3.03 8.88
C GLY A 53 2.22 2.78 9.23
N PRO A 54 1.26 3.69 8.97
CA PRO A 54 -0.14 3.44 9.34
C PRO A 54 -0.75 2.23 8.63
N ILE A 55 -0.42 2.01 7.36
CA ILE A 55 -0.87 0.84 6.61
C ILE A 55 -0.13 -0.41 7.13
N ALA A 56 1.21 -0.38 7.16
CA ALA A 56 2.03 -1.52 7.58
C ALA A 56 1.64 -2.04 8.97
N CYS A 57 1.49 -1.16 9.96
CA CYS A 57 1.06 -1.54 11.32
C CYS A 57 -0.34 -2.17 11.32
N THR A 58 -1.26 -1.62 10.53
CA THR A 58 -2.63 -2.18 10.43
C THR A 58 -2.63 -3.57 9.80
N LEU A 59 -1.88 -3.76 8.70
CA LEU A 59 -1.76 -5.06 8.04
C LEU A 59 -1.15 -6.11 8.97
N ALA A 60 -0.09 -5.74 9.68
CA ALA A 60 0.60 -6.63 10.62
C ALA A 60 -0.29 -7.08 11.78
N ALA A 61 -1.09 -6.17 12.33
CA ALA A 61 -2.05 -6.50 13.38
C ALA A 61 -3.20 -7.36 12.88
N ARG A 62 -3.69 -7.11 11.66
CA ARG A 62 -4.80 -7.87 11.05
C ARG A 62 -4.40 -9.27 10.60
N ASN A 63 -3.13 -9.48 10.27
CA ASN A 63 -2.59 -10.80 9.90
C ASN A 63 -1.24 -11.06 10.57
N PRO A 64 -1.22 -11.45 11.86
CA PRO A 64 0.02 -11.71 12.60
C PRO A 64 0.87 -12.85 12.03
N GLY A 65 0.28 -13.73 11.21
CA GLY A 65 0.98 -14.84 10.55
C GLY A 65 1.69 -14.47 9.25
N ALA A 66 1.44 -13.28 8.72
CA ALA A 66 2.09 -12.79 7.50
C ALA A 66 3.31 -11.95 7.80
N ALA A 67 4.32 -12.01 6.94
CA ALA A 67 5.41 -11.04 6.91
C ALA A 67 4.94 -9.77 6.18
N VAL A 68 5.10 -8.59 6.79
CA VAL A 68 4.73 -7.31 6.21
C VAL A 68 5.99 -6.53 5.83
N TRP A 69 6.18 -6.27 4.55
CA TRP A 69 7.23 -5.41 4.04
C TRP A 69 6.75 -3.97 3.94
N ALA A 70 7.28 -3.09 4.78
CA ALA A 70 7.02 -1.66 4.77
C ALA A 70 8.17 -0.95 4.05
N VAL A 71 7.89 -0.35 2.90
CA VAL A 71 8.95 0.15 2.01
C VAL A 71 8.76 1.62 1.71
N ASP A 72 9.82 2.41 1.89
CA ASP A 72 9.84 3.83 1.56
C ASP A 72 11.25 4.27 1.14
N VAL A 73 11.36 5.21 0.22
CA VAL A 73 12.64 5.83 -0.18
C VAL A 73 13.18 6.78 0.89
N ASN A 74 12.28 7.37 1.70
CA ASN A 74 12.61 8.33 2.74
C ASN A 74 13.11 7.61 4.01
N GLY A 75 14.39 7.75 4.33
CA GLY A 75 15.00 7.14 5.51
C GLY A 75 14.30 7.51 6.81
N ARG A 76 13.92 8.79 6.98
CA ARG A 76 13.20 9.27 8.17
C ARG A 76 11.80 8.63 8.30
N ALA A 77 11.10 8.44 7.19
CA ALA A 77 9.83 7.71 7.18
C ALA A 77 10.02 6.26 7.65
N ARG A 78 11.06 5.59 7.14
CA ARG A 78 11.41 4.23 7.56
C ARG A 78 11.73 4.14 9.06
N ASP A 79 12.47 5.10 9.61
CA ASP A 79 12.81 5.11 11.04
C ASP A 79 11.55 5.28 11.90
N LEU A 80 10.64 6.16 11.51
CA LEU A 80 9.35 6.32 12.18
C LEU A 80 8.47 5.07 12.07
N CYS A 81 8.40 4.46 10.89
CA CYS A 81 7.65 3.23 10.67
C CYS A 81 8.17 2.10 11.58
N ARG A 82 9.50 1.94 11.66
CA ARG A 82 10.15 0.95 12.53
C ARG A 82 9.82 1.19 14.00
N ALA A 83 10.00 2.41 14.48
CA ALA A 83 9.69 2.78 15.86
C ALA A 83 8.20 2.59 16.21
N ASN A 84 7.30 2.86 15.26
CA ASN A 84 5.87 2.65 15.43
C ASN A 84 5.51 1.16 15.50
N ALA A 85 6.08 0.34 14.62
CA ALA A 85 5.87 -1.11 14.63
C ALA A 85 6.42 -1.74 15.94
N GLU A 86 7.62 -1.36 16.36
CA GLU A 86 8.22 -1.81 17.63
C GLU A 86 7.36 -1.43 18.83
N ARG A 87 6.90 -0.16 18.92
CA ARG A 87 6.04 0.31 20.00
C ARG A 87 4.71 -0.41 20.04
N ALA A 88 4.18 -0.80 18.89
CA ALA A 88 2.94 -1.57 18.79
C ALA A 88 3.14 -3.08 18.98
N GLY A 89 4.37 -3.56 19.23
CA GLY A 89 4.68 -4.98 19.40
C GLY A 89 4.50 -5.82 18.13
N LEU A 90 4.62 -5.21 16.94
CA LEU A 90 4.40 -5.85 15.66
C LEU A 90 5.71 -6.42 15.09
N GLY A 91 6.12 -7.58 15.60
CA GLY A 91 7.38 -8.24 15.21
C GLY A 91 7.41 -8.80 13.78
N ASN A 92 6.28 -8.79 13.09
CA ASN A 92 6.15 -9.27 11.71
C ASN A 92 6.29 -8.17 10.64
N VAL A 93 6.71 -6.94 11.01
CA VAL A 93 6.98 -5.84 10.08
C VAL A 93 8.48 -5.74 9.79
N THR A 94 8.83 -5.82 8.52
CA THR A 94 10.19 -5.55 8.01
C THR A 94 10.18 -4.22 7.27
N VAL A 95 10.89 -3.22 7.81
CA VAL A 95 11.00 -1.89 7.20
C VAL A 95 12.28 -1.80 6.38
N ALA A 96 12.14 -1.48 5.08
CA ALA A 96 13.24 -1.57 4.13
C ALA A 96 13.32 -0.38 3.17
N ASP A 97 14.54 -0.14 2.68
CA ASP A 97 14.79 0.69 1.50
C ASP A 97 14.41 -0.11 0.24
N PRO A 98 13.79 0.50 -0.79
CA PRO A 98 13.51 -0.19 -2.04
C PRO A 98 14.72 -0.90 -2.66
N ALA A 99 15.92 -0.33 -2.51
CA ALA A 99 17.15 -0.91 -3.04
C ALA A 99 17.62 -2.16 -2.26
N SER A 100 17.14 -2.37 -1.03
CA SER A 100 17.51 -3.51 -0.19
C SER A 100 16.51 -4.68 -0.29
N ILE A 101 15.47 -4.56 -1.07
CA ILE A 101 14.47 -5.61 -1.25
C ILE A 101 15.06 -6.79 -2.02
N PRO A 102 14.94 -8.03 -1.52
CA PRO A 102 15.41 -9.21 -2.24
C PRO A 102 14.82 -9.28 -3.65
N ALA A 103 15.67 -9.59 -4.65
CA ALA A 103 15.25 -9.64 -6.04
C ALA A 103 14.11 -10.65 -6.28
N GLY A 104 14.14 -11.79 -5.56
CA GLY A 104 13.14 -12.85 -5.65
C GLY A 104 11.95 -12.69 -4.72
N LEU A 105 11.78 -11.53 -4.04
CA LEU A 105 10.62 -11.34 -3.17
C LEU A 105 9.33 -11.38 -4.00
N VAL A 106 8.45 -12.32 -3.66
CA VAL A 106 7.08 -12.43 -4.19
C VAL A 106 6.12 -12.04 -3.08
N VAL A 107 5.10 -11.24 -3.40
CA VAL A 107 4.12 -10.76 -2.45
C VAL A 107 2.72 -11.19 -2.83
N ASP A 108 1.92 -11.57 -1.83
CA ASP A 108 0.53 -11.97 -2.06
C ASP A 108 -0.36 -10.75 -2.27
N ARG A 109 -0.14 -9.69 -1.49
CA ARG A 109 -0.91 -8.45 -1.63
C ARG A 109 -0.09 -7.21 -1.34
N ILE A 110 -0.43 -6.14 -2.06
CA ILE A 110 0.16 -4.81 -1.92
C ILE A 110 -0.93 -3.83 -1.51
N TRP A 111 -0.64 -2.99 -0.52
CA TRP A 111 -1.40 -1.77 -0.25
C TRP A 111 -0.51 -0.57 -0.49
N SER A 112 -1.08 0.50 -1.03
CA SER A 112 -0.33 1.74 -1.24
C SER A 112 -1.23 2.96 -1.28
N ASN A 113 -0.78 4.02 -0.63
CA ASN A 113 -1.17 5.39 -0.92
C ASN A 113 0.01 6.03 -1.68
N PRO A 114 0.12 5.80 -2.99
CA PRO A 114 1.34 6.08 -3.72
C PRO A 114 1.64 7.58 -3.79
N PRO A 115 2.92 7.99 -3.87
CA PRO A 115 3.33 9.38 -3.92
C PRO A 115 3.05 10.01 -5.30
N ILE A 116 1.81 10.36 -5.59
CA ILE A 116 1.37 10.88 -6.90
C ILE A 116 2.10 12.18 -7.29
N ARG A 117 2.60 12.94 -6.31
CA ARG A 117 3.28 14.23 -6.53
C ARG A 117 4.70 14.12 -7.09
N VAL A 118 5.30 12.93 -7.09
CA VAL A 118 6.65 12.71 -7.66
C VAL A 118 6.68 12.79 -9.20
N GLY A 119 5.53 12.72 -9.84
CA GLY A 119 5.39 12.72 -11.29
C GLY A 119 4.95 11.35 -11.84
N LYS A 120 4.35 11.38 -13.04
CA LYS A 120 3.77 10.15 -13.65
C LYS A 120 4.82 9.08 -13.93
N ALA A 121 5.98 9.47 -14.46
CA ALA A 121 7.03 8.51 -14.85
C ALA A 121 7.56 7.73 -13.62
N GLU A 122 7.82 8.43 -12.54
CA GLU A 122 8.31 7.83 -11.29
C GLU A 122 7.25 6.95 -10.63
N LEU A 123 6.00 7.41 -10.58
CA LEU A 123 4.87 6.61 -10.09
C LEU A 123 4.69 5.33 -10.92
N HIS A 124 4.71 5.43 -12.25
CA HIS A 124 4.59 4.28 -13.14
C HIS A 124 5.76 3.31 -12.96
N GLY A 125 7.00 3.83 -12.84
CA GLY A 125 8.18 3.01 -12.54
C GLY A 125 8.06 2.25 -11.24
N LEU A 126 7.62 2.92 -10.17
CA LEU A 126 7.37 2.31 -8.87
C LEU A 126 6.33 1.17 -8.97
N LEU A 127 5.20 1.45 -9.62
CA LEU A 127 4.13 0.47 -9.76
C LEU A 127 4.55 -0.73 -10.63
N ARG A 128 5.27 -0.53 -11.75
CA ARG A 128 5.80 -1.66 -12.55
C ARG A 128 6.67 -2.58 -11.71
N ILE A 129 7.59 -2.02 -10.91
CA ILE A 129 8.50 -2.80 -10.07
C ILE A 129 7.71 -3.64 -9.05
N TRP A 130 6.72 -3.04 -8.40
CA TRP A 130 5.99 -3.70 -7.32
C TRP A 130 4.91 -4.66 -7.83
N LEU A 131 4.18 -4.30 -8.88
CA LEU A 131 3.17 -5.18 -9.48
C LEU A 131 3.81 -6.43 -10.11
N ALA A 132 5.03 -6.32 -10.66
CA ALA A 132 5.78 -7.48 -11.16
C ALA A 132 6.08 -8.52 -10.07
N ARG A 133 6.12 -8.11 -8.79
CA ARG A 133 6.37 -8.98 -7.63
C ARG A 133 5.10 -9.70 -7.11
N LEU A 134 3.93 -9.37 -7.63
CA LEU A 134 2.71 -10.05 -7.21
C LEU A 134 2.76 -11.55 -7.55
N ALA A 135 2.35 -12.37 -6.60
CA ALA A 135 2.04 -13.78 -6.83
C ALA A 135 0.99 -13.93 -7.96
N PRO A 136 0.85 -15.10 -8.59
CA PRO A 136 -0.12 -15.31 -9.66
C PRO A 136 -1.55 -14.87 -9.29
N GLU A 137 -2.01 -15.21 -8.09
CA GLU A 137 -3.33 -14.83 -7.54
C GLU A 137 -3.27 -13.55 -6.68
N GLY A 138 -2.15 -12.85 -6.72
CA GLY A 138 -1.91 -11.64 -5.93
C GLY A 138 -2.69 -10.44 -6.42
N SER A 139 -2.87 -9.46 -5.54
CA SER A 139 -3.54 -8.21 -5.87
C SER A 139 -2.88 -7.00 -5.21
N ALA A 140 -3.08 -5.83 -5.82
CA ALA A 140 -2.67 -4.55 -5.23
C ALA A 140 -3.90 -3.66 -5.01
N HIS A 141 -3.88 -2.93 -3.91
CA HIS A 141 -4.96 -2.06 -3.45
C HIS A 141 -4.40 -0.64 -3.32
N LEU A 142 -4.81 0.24 -4.22
CA LEU A 142 -4.27 1.59 -4.33
C LEU A 142 -5.33 2.62 -3.97
N VAL A 143 -4.97 3.61 -3.16
CA VAL A 143 -5.81 4.79 -2.95
C VAL A 143 -5.23 5.99 -3.68
N VAL A 144 -6.05 6.64 -4.51
CA VAL A 144 -5.61 7.72 -5.40
C VAL A 144 -6.58 8.89 -5.35
N GLN A 145 -6.07 10.11 -5.26
CA GLN A 145 -6.90 11.30 -5.36
C GLN A 145 -7.44 11.48 -6.79
N LYS A 146 -8.75 11.74 -6.91
CA LYS A 146 -9.44 11.87 -8.22
C LYS A 146 -8.80 12.91 -9.13
N HIS A 147 -8.58 14.11 -8.60
CA HIS A 147 -8.02 15.24 -9.36
C HIS A 147 -6.50 15.17 -9.54
N LEU A 148 -5.81 14.22 -8.90
CA LEU A 148 -4.38 14.00 -9.11
C LEU A 148 -4.09 12.84 -10.08
N GLY A 149 -5.09 12.42 -10.86
CA GLY A 149 -4.89 11.49 -11.96
C GLY A 149 -5.39 10.07 -11.74
N ALA A 150 -6.36 9.83 -10.85
CA ALA A 150 -6.91 8.50 -10.61
C ALA A 150 -7.43 7.81 -11.88
N ASP A 151 -8.11 8.54 -12.78
CA ASP A 151 -8.60 7.99 -14.04
C ASP A 151 -7.49 7.74 -15.05
N SER A 152 -6.46 8.58 -15.04
CA SER A 152 -5.26 8.39 -15.88
C SER A 152 -4.46 7.18 -15.43
N LEU A 153 -4.32 6.98 -14.10
CA LEU A 153 -3.64 5.82 -13.54
C LEU A 153 -4.40 4.52 -13.83
N HIS A 154 -5.72 4.53 -13.70
CA HIS A 154 -6.57 3.38 -14.01
C HIS A 154 -6.34 2.93 -15.46
N ARG A 155 -6.49 3.83 -16.44
CA ARG A 155 -6.27 3.52 -17.86
C ARG A 155 -4.85 3.03 -18.13
N TRP A 156 -3.85 3.69 -17.54
CA TRP A 156 -2.47 3.27 -17.72
C TRP A 156 -2.21 1.84 -17.19
N LEU A 157 -2.80 1.46 -16.06
CA LEU A 157 -2.70 0.09 -15.53
C LEU A 157 -3.35 -0.93 -16.48
N GLU A 158 -4.51 -0.59 -17.06
CA GLU A 158 -5.16 -1.43 -18.08
C GLU A 158 -4.30 -1.54 -19.35
N ASP A 159 -3.69 -0.45 -19.82
CA ASP A 159 -2.77 -0.43 -20.96
C ASP A 159 -1.51 -1.27 -20.70
N GLU A 160 -1.07 -1.38 -19.42
CA GLU A 160 0.04 -2.28 -19.01
C GLU A 160 -0.40 -3.76 -18.87
N GLY A 161 -1.66 -4.06 -19.14
CA GLY A 161 -2.19 -5.43 -19.14
C GLY A 161 -2.73 -5.91 -17.78
N TRP A 162 -2.97 -5.00 -16.83
CA TRP A 162 -3.56 -5.34 -15.53
C TRP A 162 -5.08 -5.30 -15.58
N ALA A 163 -5.73 -6.20 -14.87
CA ALA A 163 -7.15 -6.08 -14.55
C ALA A 163 -7.33 -5.06 -13.43
N VAL A 164 -8.14 -4.03 -13.67
CA VAL A 164 -8.35 -2.94 -12.71
C VAL A 164 -9.83 -2.78 -12.39
N ALA A 165 -10.17 -2.89 -11.11
CA ALA A 165 -11.52 -2.65 -10.63
C ALA A 165 -11.55 -1.40 -9.74
N ARG A 166 -12.56 -0.56 -9.95
CA ARG A 166 -12.84 0.56 -9.05
C ARG A 166 -13.70 0.07 -7.89
N ARG A 167 -13.06 -0.28 -6.78
CA ARG A 167 -13.73 -0.77 -5.57
C ARG A 167 -14.63 0.28 -4.93
N ALA A 168 -14.11 1.50 -4.78
CA ALA A 168 -14.85 2.60 -4.15
C ALA A 168 -14.47 3.95 -4.74
N SER A 169 -15.40 4.89 -4.66
CA SER A 169 -15.20 6.29 -5.05
C SER A 169 -15.86 7.16 -3.99
N ARG A 170 -15.07 7.64 -3.02
CA ARG A 170 -15.57 8.44 -1.91
C ARG A 170 -14.86 9.78 -1.82
N LYS A 171 -15.62 10.87 -1.67
CA LYS A 171 -15.09 12.24 -1.60
C LYS A 171 -14.11 12.50 -2.74
N ALA A 172 -12.88 12.86 -2.41
CA ALA A 172 -11.80 13.17 -3.35
C ALA A 172 -10.96 11.95 -3.78
N TYR A 173 -11.26 10.72 -3.32
CA TYR A 173 -10.43 9.54 -3.52
C TYR A 173 -11.14 8.43 -4.28
N ARG A 174 -10.34 7.58 -4.93
CA ARG A 174 -10.71 6.28 -5.51
C ARG A 174 -9.86 5.18 -4.93
N LEU A 175 -10.48 4.04 -4.67
CA LEU A 175 -9.80 2.79 -4.40
C LEU A 175 -9.78 1.96 -5.68
N LEU A 176 -8.59 1.55 -6.10
CA LEU A 176 -8.36 0.69 -7.25
C LEU A 176 -7.83 -0.65 -6.75
N ASP A 177 -8.49 -1.72 -7.16
CA ASP A 177 -7.97 -3.08 -7.02
C ASP A 177 -7.33 -3.46 -8.35
N VAL A 178 -6.09 -3.94 -8.29
CA VAL A 178 -5.28 -4.31 -9.44
C VAL A 178 -4.85 -5.75 -9.29
N SER A 179 -5.06 -6.57 -10.31
CA SER A 179 -4.66 -7.98 -10.33
C SER A 179 -4.21 -8.39 -11.73
N ARG A 180 -3.64 -9.59 -11.86
CA ARG A 180 -3.43 -10.17 -13.17
C ARG A 180 -4.77 -10.47 -13.83
N PRO A 181 -4.89 -10.33 -15.17
CA PRO A 181 -6.11 -10.73 -15.87
C PRO A 181 -6.34 -12.23 -15.69
N THR A 182 -7.58 -12.61 -15.38
CA THR A 182 -7.96 -14.02 -15.37
C THR A 182 -8.05 -14.55 -16.80
N ALA A 183 -7.72 -15.82 -17.03
CA ALA A 183 -7.71 -16.43 -18.36
C ALA A 183 -9.06 -16.31 -19.12
N ALA A 184 -10.16 -16.00 -18.39
CA ALA A 184 -11.50 -15.80 -18.97
C ALA A 184 -11.72 -14.41 -19.62
N SER A 185 -10.84 -13.42 -19.37
CA SER A 185 -10.98 -12.05 -19.90
C SER A 185 -10.10 -11.76 -21.11
N ALA A 186 -9.33 -12.73 -21.59
CA ALA A 186 -8.41 -12.58 -22.73
C ALA A 186 -9.00 -12.97 -24.09
N GLY A 187 -10.34 -13.19 -24.17
CA GLY A 187 -11.02 -13.67 -25.37
C GLY A 187 -12.34 -12.94 -25.66
N SER A 188 -12.30 -11.61 -25.79
CA SER A 188 -13.45 -10.86 -26.34
C SER A 188 -12.94 -9.74 -27.23
#